data_f93491217c24342f0e5ce4031b66c872
#
_entry.id   f93491217c24342f0e5ce4031b66c872
#
_cell.length_a   1.000
_cell.length_b   1.000
_cell.length_c   1.000
_cell.angle_alpha   90.00
_cell.angle_beta   90.00
_cell.angle_gamma   90.00
#
_symmetry.space_group_name_H-M   'P 1'
#
loop_
_entity.id
_entity.type
_entity.pdbx_description
1 polymer ?
#
loop_
_entity_poly.entity_id
_entity_poly.type
_entity_poly.pdbx_seq_one_letter_code
_entity_poly.pdbx_strand_id
1 'polypeptide(L)'
;MRFILGVLFGYYMRGKKRLLIITLTVFIVLIIMCSVVLPAIALSMLGLSVIRERASRPPQTSVPVVVGANYNTAQIKLRDANLKIRVLATRHDPQFEPGIIIAQTPQGGERVDCGTVIGVTLSAEDPWR
;
A
#
# COMPACT_ATOMS: atom_id res chain seq x y z
N MET A 1 -28.98 -32.72 -68.75
CA MET A 1 -27.71 -32.51 -68.00
C MET A 1 -27.48 -31.10 -67.50
N ARG A 2 -27.95 -30.07 -68.16
CA ARG A 2 -27.72 -28.66 -67.73
C ARG A 2 -28.50 -28.25 -66.45
N PHE A 3 -29.63 -28.86 -66.13
CA PHE A 3 -30.46 -28.56 -64.99
C PHE A 3 -29.85 -29.05 -63.61
N ILE A 4 -29.23 -30.23 -63.68
CA ILE A 4 -28.64 -30.85 -62.46
C ILE A 4 -27.40 -30.09 -62.01
N LEU A 5 -26.58 -29.55 -62.91
CA LEU A 5 -25.40 -28.72 -62.54
C LEU A 5 -25.79 -27.41 -61.88
N GLY A 6 -26.91 -26.79 -62.30
CA GLY A 6 -27.40 -25.55 -61.72
C GLY A 6 -27.87 -25.72 -60.25
N VAL A 7 -28.55 -26.84 -59.99
CA VAL A 7 -29.04 -27.17 -58.64
C VAL A 7 -27.89 -27.53 -57.71
N LEU A 8 -26.93 -28.31 -58.18
CA LEU A 8 -25.72 -28.66 -57.43
C LEU A 8 -24.85 -27.42 -57.16
N PHE A 9 -24.70 -26.54 -58.14
CA PHE A 9 -23.96 -25.28 -57.97
C PHE A 9 -24.66 -24.34 -56.99
N GLY A 10 -25.99 -24.24 -57.05
CA GLY A 10 -26.80 -23.47 -56.10
C GLY A 10 -26.70 -24.00 -54.66
N TYR A 11 -26.67 -25.31 -54.49
CA TYR A 11 -26.51 -25.98 -53.19
C TYR A 11 -25.11 -25.79 -52.64
N TYR A 12 -24.09 -25.90 -53.48
CA TYR A 12 -22.68 -25.66 -53.10
C TYR A 12 -22.42 -24.21 -52.71
N MET A 13 -22.96 -23.24 -53.45
CA MET A 13 -22.82 -21.80 -53.11
C MET A 13 -23.61 -21.42 -51.89
N ARG A 14 -24.73 -22.07 -51.58
CA ARG A 14 -25.53 -21.84 -50.38
C ARG A 14 -24.80 -22.35 -49.12
N GLY A 15 -24.07 -23.46 -49.23
CA GLY A 15 -23.21 -23.99 -48.16
C GLY A 15 -22.04 -23.05 -47.85
N LYS A 16 -21.34 -22.53 -48.84
CA LYS A 16 -20.24 -21.58 -48.67
C LYS A 16 -20.68 -20.27 -47.99
N LYS A 17 -21.82 -19.71 -48.40
CA LYS A 17 -22.37 -18.49 -47.74
C LYS A 17 -22.74 -18.75 -46.30
N ARG A 18 -23.32 -19.90 -45.95
CA ARG A 18 -23.62 -20.26 -44.55
C ARG A 18 -22.35 -20.46 -43.74
N LEU A 19 -21.33 -21.11 -44.29
CA LEU A 19 -20.05 -21.28 -43.61
C LEU A 19 -19.39 -19.92 -43.36
N LEU A 20 -19.43 -19.02 -44.32
CA LEU A 20 -18.85 -17.68 -44.24
C LEU A 20 -19.58 -16.80 -43.18
N ILE A 21 -20.91 -16.93 -43.08
CA ILE A 21 -21.69 -16.25 -42.04
C ILE A 21 -21.36 -16.81 -40.68
N ILE A 22 -21.23 -18.13 -40.52
CA ILE A 22 -20.87 -18.76 -39.23
C ILE A 22 -19.48 -18.34 -38.81
N THR A 23 -18.49 -18.34 -39.69
CA THR A 23 -17.14 -17.90 -39.36
C THR A 23 -17.09 -16.41 -38.97
N LEU A 24 -17.87 -15.57 -39.68
CA LEU A 24 -17.95 -14.14 -39.36
C LEU A 24 -18.60 -13.88 -37.99
N THR A 25 -19.69 -14.60 -37.68
CA THR A 25 -20.36 -14.49 -36.38
C THR A 25 -19.46 -14.96 -35.22
N VAL A 26 -18.76 -16.07 -35.39
CA VAL A 26 -17.79 -16.56 -34.39
C VAL A 26 -16.68 -15.54 -34.17
N PHE A 27 -16.18 -14.93 -35.25
CA PHE A 27 -15.13 -13.91 -35.15
C PHE A 27 -15.60 -12.65 -34.44
N ILE A 28 -16.84 -12.19 -34.72
CA ILE A 28 -17.45 -11.04 -34.01
C ILE A 28 -17.64 -11.35 -32.53
N VAL A 29 -18.14 -12.54 -32.19
CA VAL A 29 -18.31 -12.94 -30.78
C VAL A 29 -16.97 -12.99 -30.05
N LEU A 30 -15.92 -13.51 -30.68
CA LEU A 30 -14.57 -13.52 -30.15
C LEU A 30 -14.03 -12.10 -29.88
N ILE A 31 -14.26 -11.16 -30.81
CA ILE A 31 -13.85 -9.76 -30.63
C ILE A 31 -14.59 -9.12 -29.44
N ILE A 32 -15.91 -9.33 -29.34
CA ILE A 32 -16.72 -8.81 -28.25
C ILE A 32 -16.27 -9.40 -26.91
N MET A 33 -16.06 -10.72 -26.84
CA MET A 33 -15.53 -11.38 -25.64
C MET A 33 -14.17 -10.83 -25.24
N CYS A 34 -13.28 -10.63 -26.20
CA CYS A 34 -11.95 -10.09 -25.93
C CYS A 34 -12.01 -8.63 -25.45
N SER A 35 -12.89 -7.81 -26.04
CA SER A 35 -13.02 -6.39 -25.69
C SER A 35 -13.68 -6.14 -24.33
N VAL A 36 -14.49 -7.06 -23.82
CA VAL A 36 -15.16 -6.93 -22.52
C VAL A 36 -14.39 -7.65 -21.41
N VAL A 37 -13.88 -8.84 -21.67
CA VAL A 37 -13.24 -9.68 -20.65
C VAL A 37 -11.86 -9.15 -20.26
N LEU A 38 -11.05 -8.69 -21.21
CA LEU A 38 -9.71 -8.17 -20.94
C LEU A 38 -9.72 -6.93 -20.03
N PRO A 39 -10.52 -5.87 -20.28
CA PRO A 39 -10.57 -4.71 -19.38
C PRO A 39 -11.20 -5.06 -18.03
N ALA A 40 -12.14 -5.99 -17.95
CA ALA A 40 -12.70 -6.45 -16.69
C ALA A 40 -11.65 -7.14 -15.80
N ILE A 41 -10.81 -7.98 -16.39
CA ILE A 41 -9.67 -8.61 -15.67
C ILE A 41 -8.64 -7.56 -15.23
N ALA A 42 -8.30 -6.61 -16.11
CA ALA A 42 -7.38 -5.54 -15.79
C ALA A 42 -7.89 -4.68 -14.63
N LEU A 43 -9.17 -4.34 -14.63
CA LEU A 43 -9.79 -3.54 -13.56
C LEU A 43 -9.83 -4.30 -12.23
N SER A 44 -10.10 -5.61 -12.24
CA SER A 44 -10.08 -6.44 -11.03
C SER A 44 -8.66 -6.59 -10.45
N MET A 45 -7.64 -6.71 -11.30
CA MET A 45 -6.26 -6.76 -10.86
C MET A 45 -5.77 -5.43 -10.27
N LEU A 46 -6.18 -4.30 -10.84
CA LEU A 46 -5.88 -2.96 -10.27
C LEU A 46 -6.54 -2.78 -8.90
N GLY A 47 -7.79 -3.21 -8.74
CA GLY A 47 -8.51 -3.14 -7.47
C GLY A 47 -7.83 -3.96 -6.36
N LEU A 48 -7.36 -5.16 -6.69
CA LEU A 48 -6.66 -6.04 -5.75
C LEU A 48 -5.29 -5.48 -5.32
N SER A 49 -4.56 -4.80 -6.20
CA SER A 49 -3.28 -4.19 -5.86
C SER A 49 -3.43 -3.04 -4.87
N VAL A 50 -4.43 -2.17 -5.05
CA VAL A 50 -4.72 -1.04 -4.15
C VAL A 50 -5.15 -1.52 -2.75
N ILE A 51 -5.96 -2.60 -2.68
CA ILE A 51 -6.38 -3.18 -1.39
C ILE A 51 -5.18 -3.81 -0.68
N ARG A 52 -4.28 -4.46 -1.41
CA ARG A 52 -3.09 -5.11 -0.85
C ARG A 52 -2.10 -4.11 -0.27
N GLU A 53 -1.90 -2.95 -0.91
CA GLU A 53 -1.04 -1.89 -0.39
C GLU A 53 -1.60 -1.27 0.90
N ARG A 54 -2.91 -1.08 1.01
CA ARG A 54 -3.55 -0.58 2.23
C ARG A 54 -3.46 -1.57 3.39
N ALA A 55 -3.59 -2.87 3.12
CA ALA A 55 -3.45 -3.92 4.13
C ALA A 55 -2.01 -4.13 4.61
N SER A 56 -1.01 -3.69 3.83
CA SER A 56 0.42 -3.85 4.16
C SER A 56 1.01 -2.66 4.93
N ARG A 57 0.26 -1.57 5.13
CA ARG A 57 0.74 -0.44 5.93
C ARG A 57 0.68 -0.81 7.41
N PRO A 58 1.80 -0.70 8.14
CA PRO A 58 1.80 -0.90 9.58
C PRO A 58 0.85 0.10 10.24
N PRO A 59 0.23 -0.27 11.36
CA PRO A 59 -0.60 0.64 12.11
C PRO A 59 0.23 1.85 12.56
N GLN A 60 -0.33 3.04 12.42
CA GLN A 60 0.33 4.30 12.80
C GLN A 60 -0.14 4.74 14.17
N THR A 61 0.77 5.34 14.92
CA THR A 61 0.52 5.95 16.22
C THR A 61 1.04 7.38 16.25
N SER A 62 0.51 8.19 17.15
CA SER A 62 1.00 9.55 17.40
C SER A 62 2.12 9.51 18.45
N VAL A 63 3.21 10.21 18.18
CA VAL A 63 4.33 10.34 19.11
C VAL A 63 3.91 11.19 20.31
N PRO A 64 3.92 10.66 21.54
CA PRO A 64 3.66 11.48 22.73
C PRO A 64 4.79 12.47 22.99
N VAL A 65 4.45 13.62 23.57
CA VAL A 65 5.45 14.59 24.04
C VAL A 65 6.10 14.04 25.31
N VAL A 66 7.42 13.84 25.25
CA VAL A 66 8.22 13.36 26.40
C VAL A 66 9.32 14.32 26.81
N VAL A 67 9.48 15.46 26.14
CA VAL A 67 10.37 16.53 26.53
C VAL A 67 9.94 17.09 27.90
N GLY A 68 10.87 17.30 28.81
CA GLY A 68 10.62 17.69 30.19
C GLY A 68 10.24 16.56 31.13
N ALA A 69 10.08 15.33 30.65
CA ALA A 69 9.80 14.16 31.45
C ALA A 69 11.10 13.43 31.86
N ASN A 70 11.04 12.72 32.98
CA ASN A 70 12.07 11.77 33.36
C ASN A 70 12.08 10.56 32.40
N TYR A 71 13.26 10.00 32.16
CA TYR A 71 13.46 8.87 31.26
C TYR A 71 12.51 7.70 31.54
N ASN A 72 12.31 7.31 32.80
CA ASN A 72 11.42 6.19 33.15
C ASN A 72 9.96 6.46 32.78
N THR A 73 9.48 7.69 33.07
CA THR A 73 8.13 8.10 32.71
C THR A 73 7.92 8.15 31.19
N ALA A 74 8.93 8.66 30.48
CA ALA A 74 8.92 8.70 29.03
C ALA A 74 8.91 7.29 28.39
N GLN A 75 9.68 6.38 28.96
CA GLN A 75 9.71 4.98 28.51
C GLN A 75 8.33 4.31 28.64
N ILE A 76 7.61 4.55 29.73
CA ILE A 76 6.25 4.02 29.91
C ILE A 76 5.30 4.61 28.86
N LYS A 77 5.29 5.95 28.72
CA LYS A 77 4.42 6.63 27.74
C LYS A 77 4.66 6.17 26.30
N LEU A 78 5.92 6.00 25.92
CA LEU A 78 6.27 5.54 24.56
C LEU A 78 5.91 4.07 24.36
N ARG A 79 6.08 3.23 25.36
CA ARG A 79 5.67 1.81 25.31
C ARG A 79 4.16 1.65 25.19
N ASP A 80 3.38 2.46 25.89
CA ASP A 80 1.92 2.47 25.81
C ASP A 80 1.43 2.90 24.40
N ALA A 81 2.23 3.76 23.73
CA ALA A 81 2.01 4.13 22.32
C ALA A 81 2.59 3.13 21.30
N ASN A 82 3.07 1.95 21.73
CA ASN A 82 3.78 0.98 20.90
C ASN A 82 5.02 1.53 20.19
N LEU A 83 5.75 2.41 20.87
CA LEU A 83 7.01 3.01 20.41
C LEU A 83 8.18 2.54 21.27
N LYS A 84 9.37 2.60 20.68
CA LYS A 84 10.62 2.29 21.39
C LYS A 84 11.36 3.58 21.73
N ILE A 85 12.12 3.58 22.83
CA ILE A 85 12.96 4.72 23.23
C ILE A 85 14.44 4.36 23.04
N ARG A 86 15.24 5.33 22.60
CA ARG A 86 16.69 5.24 22.52
C ARG A 86 17.33 6.57 22.89
N VAL A 87 18.32 6.53 23.77
CA VAL A 87 19.13 7.71 24.08
C VAL A 87 20.12 7.93 22.94
N LEU A 88 20.06 9.10 22.31
CA LEU A 88 20.94 9.52 21.23
C LEU A 88 22.16 10.27 21.75
N ALA A 89 21.93 11.13 22.73
CA ALA A 89 22.98 11.96 23.33
C ALA A 89 22.64 12.31 24.77
N THR A 90 23.66 12.67 25.52
CA THR A 90 23.54 13.25 26.83
C THR A 90 24.27 14.59 26.82
N ARG A 91 23.62 15.66 27.25
CA ARG A 91 24.17 17.01 27.21
C ARG A 91 23.82 17.74 28.50
N HIS A 92 24.80 18.45 29.05
CA HIS A 92 24.54 19.32 30.19
C HIS A 92 23.64 20.49 29.76
N ASP A 93 22.55 20.68 30.46
CA ASP A 93 21.66 21.83 30.32
C ASP A 93 21.30 22.35 31.72
N PRO A 94 21.73 23.59 32.09
CA PRO A 94 21.53 24.13 33.42
C PRO A 94 20.05 24.40 33.78
N GLN A 95 19.16 24.36 32.81
CA GLN A 95 17.71 24.53 32.98
C GLN A 95 16.99 23.26 33.43
N PHE A 96 17.61 22.10 33.24
CA PHE A 96 17.01 20.78 33.49
C PHE A 96 17.87 19.98 34.48
N GLU A 97 17.20 19.28 35.38
CA GLU A 97 17.87 18.33 36.25
C GLU A 97 18.45 17.15 35.45
N PRO A 98 19.51 16.51 35.94
CA PRO A 98 20.06 15.31 35.32
C PRO A 98 18.99 14.21 35.13
N GLY A 99 18.98 13.57 33.97
CA GLY A 99 18.03 12.49 33.64
C GLY A 99 16.70 12.96 33.06
N ILE A 100 16.52 14.27 32.88
CA ILE A 100 15.35 14.83 32.18
C ILE A 100 15.60 14.86 30.68
N ILE A 101 14.56 14.58 29.88
CA ILE A 101 14.62 14.62 28.41
C ILE A 101 14.51 16.07 27.95
N ILE A 102 15.56 16.56 27.27
CA ILE A 102 15.66 17.93 26.77
C ILE A 102 15.28 18.05 25.29
N ALA A 103 15.36 16.94 24.53
CA ALA A 103 14.95 16.90 23.14
C ALA A 103 14.46 15.50 22.74
N GLN A 104 13.56 15.43 21.76
CA GLN A 104 13.09 14.18 21.18
C GLN A 104 13.03 14.26 19.66
N THR A 105 13.20 13.14 18.99
CA THR A 105 13.08 12.98 17.53
C THR A 105 12.47 11.62 17.22
N PRO A 106 11.35 11.48 16.48
CA PRO A 106 10.49 12.57 15.94
C PRO A 106 9.82 13.46 16.99
N GLN A 107 9.25 14.57 16.55
CA GLN A 107 8.60 15.53 17.46
C GLN A 107 7.28 14.98 18.01
N GLY A 108 6.88 15.48 19.17
CA GLY A 108 5.57 15.15 19.76
C GLY A 108 4.43 15.57 18.83
N GLY A 109 3.42 14.69 18.68
CA GLY A 109 2.28 14.86 17.78
C GLY A 109 2.49 14.33 16.37
N GLU A 110 3.71 14.00 15.97
CA GLU A 110 4.01 13.41 14.67
C GLU A 110 3.43 11.99 14.56
N ARG A 111 2.98 11.60 13.37
CA ARG A 111 2.49 10.25 13.11
C ARG A 111 3.62 9.37 12.58
N VAL A 112 3.84 8.25 13.26
CA VAL A 112 4.87 7.28 12.92
C VAL A 112 4.30 5.87 12.95
N ASP A 113 4.98 4.95 12.31
CA ASP A 113 4.59 3.55 12.35
C ASP A 113 4.84 2.95 13.74
N CYS A 114 3.94 2.07 14.19
CA CYS A 114 4.14 1.34 15.45
C CYS A 114 5.47 0.58 15.43
N GLY A 115 6.19 0.61 16.56
CA GLY A 115 7.52 0.03 16.68
C GLY A 115 8.67 0.97 16.33
N THR A 116 8.38 2.19 15.82
CA THR A 116 9.39 3.22 15.55
C THR A 116 10.18 3.55 16.81
N VAL A 117 11.47 3.80 16.62
CA VAL A 117 12.38 4.19 17.71
C VAL A 117 12.40 5.70 17.84
N ILE A 118 12.04 6.20 19.01
CA ILE A 118 12.10 7.62 19.36
C ILE A 118 13.46 7.91 20.01
N GLY A 119 14.22 8.77 19.36
CA GLY A 119 15.50 9.24 19.89
C GLY A 119 15.29 10.35 20.89
N VAL A 120 15.93 10.27 22.03
CA VAL A 120 15.86 11.30 23.08
C VAL A 120 17.26 11.76 23.49
N THR A 121 17.37 13.03 23.84
CA THR A 121 18.57 13.61 24.44
C THR A 121 18.28 13.88 25.92
N LEU A 122 19.14 13.39 26.81
CA LEU A 122 19.03 13.56 28.26
C LEU A 122 19.87 14.71 28.74
N SER A 123 19.41 15.37 29.77
CA SER A 123 20.25 16.28 30.57
C SER A 123 21.26 15.49 31.37
N ALA A 124 22.52 15.91 31.33
CA ALA A 124 23.61 15.36 32.13
C ALA A 124 23.89 16.21 33.37
N GLU A 125 24.55 15.61 34.33
CA GLU A 125 25.13 16.31 35.45
C GLU A 125 26.28 17.24 34.99
N ASP A 126 26.50 18.35 35.70
CA ASP A 126 27.60 19.26 35.42
C ASP A 126 28.93 18.53 35.69
N PRO A 127 29.79 18.36 34.67
CA PRO A 127 31.07 17.66 34.87
C PRO A 127 32.06 18.42 35.76
N TRP A 128 31.72 19.68 36.17
CA TRP A 128 32.63 20.54 36.92
C TRP A 128 32.14 20.84 38.34
N ARG A 129 31.11 20.15 38.81
CA ARG A 129 30.58 20.32 40.17
C ARG A 129 31.11 19.28 41.15
#